data_6bc0e2ac279c9a70397485e234449bc8
#
_entry.id   6bc0e2ac279c9a70397485e234449bc8
#
_cell.length_a   1.000
_cell.length_b   1.000
_cell.length_c   1.000
_cell.angle_alpha   90.00
_cell.angle_beta   90.00
_cell.angle_gamma   90.00
#
_symmetry.space_group_name_H-M   'P 1'
#
loop_
_entity.id
_entity.type
_entity.pdbx_description
1 polymer ?
#
loop_
_entity_poly.entity_id
_entity_poly.type
_entity_poly.pdbx_seq_one_letter_code
_entity_poly.pdbx_strand_id
1 'polypeptide(L)'
;MKLKYMTHFVNPFTDIGFKIIFGQPASKELLITLLNELLAGEHHIEDLTFIDKEDNSDNVNDRGIIFDLYCLTSGGEYIIVEMQNRWHSNFLDRTLYYVCRAISRLIERPITDEVELPSGGKDSVSDTVSEAPLRYGDRYKLSTVYGIFLMNFKEGKLEPKFRTDTVVADRENGRTVNPHFRQIYLQFPYFTKQLEECETLYDKLIYALKNMNEWNRMPDALKEQVFKHLERLAAVANLSEANRVAYDKAVDRFYVSRIYEEDMQNKVEDAMREGREEGKKEGKKEGKLEDAQNFKRLGVPADIIAKATGLSAEEIAKL
;
A
#
# COMPACT_ATOMS: atom_id res chain seq x y z
N MET A 1 -22.18 -21.48 -6.10
CA MET A 1 -21.03 -20.58 -6.03
C MET A 1 -21.38 -19.07 -6.10
N LYS A 2 -22.58 -18.66 -6.50
CA LYS A 2 -23.01 -17.25 -6.61
C LYS A 2 -23.38 -16.53 -5.29
N LEU A 3 -23.50 -17.22 -4.16
CA LEU A 3 -23.98 -16.65 -2.87
C LEU A 3 -22.86 -16.11 -1.95
N LYS A 4 -21.58 -16.33 -2.26
CA LYS A 4 -20.46 -15.99 -1.38
C LYS A 4 -19.98 -14.51 -1.49
N TYR A 5 -20.49 -13.75 -2.47
CA TYR A 5 -20.01 -12.39 -2.79
C TYR A 5 -21.06 -11.29 -2.66
N MET A 6 -22.19 -11.55 -2.02
CA MET A 6 -23.15 -10.48 -1.71
C MET A 6 -22.74 -9.79 -0.40
N THR A 7 -21.63 -9.05 -0.45
CA THR A 7 -21.26 -8.17 0.65
C THR A 7 -22.21 -6.98 0.70
N HIS A 8 -22.55 -6.53 1.90
CA HIS A 8 -23.42 -5.36 2.09
C HIS A 8 -22.70 -4.05 1.77
N PHE A 9 -21.40 -4.03 2.02
CA PHE A 9 -20.50 -2.89 1.78
C PHE A 9 -19.48 -3.20 0.70
N VAL A 10 -19.06 -2.15 0.00
CA VAL A 10 -17.96 -2.25 -0.97
C VAL A 10 -16.64 -2.57 -0.25
N ASN A 11 -15.79 -3.34 -0.92
CA ASN A 11 -14.45 -3.62 -0.42
C ASN A 11 -13.53 -2.43 -0.70
N PRO A 12 -13.00 -1.74 0.35
CA PRO A 12 -12.12 -0.60 0.18
C PRO A 12 -10.80 -0.91 -0.55
N PHE A 13 -10.37 -2.18 -0.54
CA PHE A 13 -9.13 -2.63 -1.19
C PHE A 13 -9.30 -3.00 -2.67
N THR A 14 -10.42 -2.66 -3.27
CA THR A 14 -10.59 -2.66 -4.72
C THR A 14 -10.47 -1.23 -5.23
N ASP A 15 -9.86 -1.03 -6.40
CA ASP A 15 -9.71 0.29 -7.04
C ASP A 15 -11.04 1.06 -7.09
N ILE A 16 -12.10 0.42 -7.57
CA ILE A 16 -13.41 1.05 -7.64
C ILE A 16 -14.06 1.26 -6.26
N GLY A 17 -13.86 0.33 -5.32
CA GLY A 17 -14.39 0.47 -3.94
C GLY A 17 -13.74 1.64 -3.22
N PHE A 18 -12.42 1.81 -3.35
CA PHE A 18 -11.71 2.95 -2.80
C PHE A 18 -12.22 4.28 -3.38
N LYS A 19 -12.37 4.35 -4.71
CA LYS A 19 -12.90 5.55 -5.40
C LYS A 19 -14.36 5.85 -5.04
N ILE A 20 -15.17 4.84 -4.78
CA ILE A 20 -16.55 5.03 -4.29
C ILE A 20 -16.55 5.65 -2.89
N ILE A 21 -15.68 5.17 -2.00
CA ILE A 21 -15.64 5.62 -0.60
C ILE A 21 -15.01 7.01 -0.48
N PHE A 22 -13.93 7.31 -1.25
CA PHE A 22 -13.11 8.51 -1.04
C PHE A 22 -12.98 9.43 -2.25
N GLY A 23 -13.32 8.96 -3.46
CA GLY A 23 -12.97 9.64 -4.72
C GLY A 23 -14.09 10.46 -5.35
N GLN A 24 -15.13 10.81 -4.62
CA GLN A 24 -16.27 11.56 -5.13
C GLN A 24 -16.61 12.77 -4.22
N PRO A 25 -17.25 13.82 -4.73
CA PRO A 25 -17.58 15.01 -3.96
C PRO A 25 -18.35 14.71 -2.67
N ALA A 26 -19.27 13.75 -2.72
CA ALA A 26 -20.05 13.32 -1.56
C ALA A 26 -19.20 12.68 -0.44
N SER A 27 -17.99 12.23 -0.72
CA SER A 27 -17.08 11.61 0.25
C SER A 27 -16.00 12.56 0.79
N LYS A 28 -16.00 13.81 0.37
CA LYS A 28 -15.00 14.81 0.74
C LYS A 28 -14.80 14.94 2.26
N GLU A 29 -15.89 15.06 3.02
CA GLU A 29 -15.84 15.16 4.48
C GLU A 29 -15.24 13.90 5.15
N LEU A 30 -15.54 12.72 4.60
CA LEU A 30 -14.98 11.47 5.09
C LEU A 30 -13.46 11.40 4.84
N LEU A 31 -13.01 11.84 3.65
CA LEU A 31 -11.60 11.92 3.31
C LEU A 31 -10.88 12.93 4.22
N ILE A 32 -11.43 14.13 4.42
CA ILE A 32 -10.87 15.14 5.33
C ILE A 32 -10.74 14.56 6.75
N THR A 33 -11.76 13.87 7.24
CA THR A 33 -11.71 13.24 8.56
C THR A 33 -10.58 12.22 8.65
N LEU A 34 -10.44 11.32 7.67
CA LEU A 34 -9.35 10.34 7.64
C LEU A 34 -7.97 11.02 7.61
N LEU A 35 -7.81 12.05 6.78
CA LEU A 35 -6.55 12.78 6.65
C LEU A 35 -6.19 13.53 7.94
N ASN A 36 -7.16 14.16 8.60
CA ASN A 36 -6.94 14.84 9.88
C ASN A 36 -6.57 13.88 11.00
N GLU A 37 -7.14 12.69 11.03
CA GLU A 37 -6.73 11.65 11.98
C GLU A 37 -5.31 11.11 11.67
N LEU A 38 -4.95 11.00 10.38
CA LEU A 38 -3.59 10.59 9.96
C LEU A 38 -2.53 11.64 10.28
N LEU A 39 -2.86 12.92 10.16
CA LEU A 39 -1.94 14.05 10.33
C LEU A 39 -2.13 14.76 11.68
N ALA A 40 -2.83 14.10 12.63
CA ALA A 40 -3.12 14.66 13.94
C ALA A 40 -1.86 15.16 14.67
N GLY A 41 -1.93 16.40 15.17
CA GLY A 41 -0.81 17.05 15.85
C GLY A 41 0.22 17.73 14.95
N GLU A 42 0.10 17.60 13.63
CA GLU A 42 1.02 18.22 12.67
C GLU A 42 0.32 19.24 11.77
N HIS A 43 -0.83 18.86 11.24
CA HIS A 43 -1.57 19.65 10.29
C HIS A 43 -3.08 19.42 10.45
N HIS A 44 -3.88 20.46 10.21
CA HIS A 44 -5.34 20.37 10.19
C HIS A 44 -5.88 20.86 8.85
N ILE A 45 -6.58 19.99 8.16
CA ILE A 45 -7.19 20.25 6.86
C ILE A 45 -8.61 20.71 7.10
N GLU A 46 -8.91 21.96 6.77
CA GLU A 46 -10.26 22.54 6.85
C GLU A 46 -11.08 22.18 5.60
N ASP A 47 -10.44 22.24 4.44
CA ASP A 47 -11.05 21.91 3.16
C ASP A 47 -10.03 21.37 2.17
N LEU A 48 -10.51 20.64 1.15
CA LEU A 48 -9.70 20.18 0.04
C LEU A 48 -10.47 20.20 -1.28
N THR A 49 -9.72 20.23 -2.37
CA THR A 49 -10.25 20.14 -3.73
C THR A 49 -9.58 18.97 -4.43
N PHE A 50 -10.37 18.14 -5.10
CA PHE A 50 -9.84 17.09 -5.96
C PHE A 50 -9.19 17.72 -7.20
N ILE A 51 -7.98 17.29 -7.53
CA ILE A 51 -7.26 17.71 -8.73
C ILE A 51 -7.36 16.62 -9.77
N ASP A 52 -7.15 16.98 -11.04
CA ASP A 52 -7.16 16.02 -12.14
C ASP A 52 -6.11 14.93 -11.91
N LYS A 53 -6.55 13.68 -12.01
CA LYS A 53 -5.78 12.50 -11.66
C LYS A 53 -4.80 12.08 -12.74
N GLU A 54 -5.05 12.54 -13.98
CA GLU A 54 -4.28 12.15 -15.14
C GLU A 54 -3.11 13.11 -15.35
N ASP A 55 -1.91 12.57 -15.24
CA ASP A 55 -0.72 13.23 -15.75
C ASP A 55 -0.67 13.02 -17.27
N ASN A 56 -1.33 13.90 -18.02
CA ASN A 56 -1.20 13.95 -19.47
C ASN A 56 0.21 14.42 -19.78
N SER A 57 1.16 13.47 -19.88
CA SER A 57 2.49 13.80 -20.37
C SER A 57 2.38 14.25 -21.83
N ASP A 58 2.93 15.42 -22.13
CA ASP A 58 3.03 15.96 -23.50
C ASP A 58 3.91 15.07 -24.41
N ASN A 59 4.55 14.06 -23.88
CA ASN A 59 5.41 13.11 -24.56
C ASN A 59 4.73 11.76 -24.75
N VAL A 60 4.51 11.37 -26.00
CA VAL A 60 3.90 10.08 -26.43
C VAL A 60 4.61 8.84 -25.85
N ASN A 61 5.82 8.98 -25.33
CA ASN A 61 6.61 7.90 -24.72
C ASN A 61 6.60 7.89 -23.18
N ASP A 62 6.01 8.87 -22.53
CA ASP A 62 5.88 8.93 -21.09
C ASP A 62 4.64 8.13 -20.65
N ARG A 63 4.83 7.20 -19.71
CA ARG A 63 3.71 6.52 -19.08
C ARG A 63 3.02 7.52 -18.17
N GLY A 64 1.85 8.02 -18.56
CA GLY A 64 1.02 8.86 -17.72
C GLY A 64 0.81 8.21 -16.35
N ILE A 65 0.96 9.00 -15.28
CA ILE A 65 0.61 8.56 -13.93
C ILE A 65 -0.86 8.87 -13.72
N ILE A 66 -1.61 7.87 -13.27
CA ILE A 66 -2.99 8.06 -12.82
C ILE A 66 -2.99 7.82 -11.32
N PHE A 67 -3.25 8.87 -10.56
CA PHE A 67 -3.41 8.75 -9.10
C PHE A 67 -4.80 8.22 -8.76
N ASP A 68 -4.92 7.46 -7.67
CA ASP A 68 -6.24 7.09 -7.15
C ASP A 68 -6.97 8.33 -6.65
N LEU A 69 -6.32 9.13 -5.80
CA LEU A 69 -6.77 10.44 -5.36
C LEU A 69 -5.61 11.44 -5.39
N TYR A 70 -5.87 12.62 -5.89
CA TYR A 70 -4.94 13.76 -5.84
C TYR A 70 -5.70 15.00 -5.41
N CYS A 71 -5.27 15.63 -4.31
CA CYS A 71 -6.00 16.71 -3.66
C CYS A 71 -5.08 17.87 -3.35
N LEU A 72 -5.65 19.08 -3.38
CA LEU A 72 -5.07 20.32 -2.86
C LEU A 72 -5.87 20.74 -1.64
N THR A 73 -5.20 20.96 -0.51
CA THR A 73 -5.83 21.47 0.71
C THR A 73 -5.99 22.99 0.65
N SER A 74 -6.88 23.55 1.47
CA SER A 74 -6.99 25.01 1.66
C SER A 74 -5.71 25.65 2.21
N GLY A 75 -4.85 24.87 2.87
CA GLY A 75 -3.52 25.28 3.35
C GLY A 75 -2.44 25.30 2.27
N GLY A 76 -2.72 24.76 1.07
CA GLY A 76 -1.78 24.74 -0.06
C GLY A 76 -0.90 23.47 -0.13
N GLU A 77 -1.17 22.44 0.67
CA GLU A 77 -0.50 21.15 0.58
C GLU A 77 -1.17 20.27 -0.46
N TYR A 78 -0.36 19.44 -1.10
CA TYR A 78 -0.82 18.43 -2.05
C TYR A 78 -0.83 17.04 -1.40
N ILE A 79 -1.90 16.30 -1.58
CA ILE A 79 -2.07 14.98 -1.00
C ILE A 79 -2.39 13.97 -2.09
N ILE A 80 -1.53 12.97 -2.21
CA ILE A 80 -1.76 11.77 -3.01
C ILE A 80 -2.21 10.68 -2.05
N VAL A 81 -3.34 10.04 -2.33
CA VAL A 81 -3.77 8.84 -1.59
C VAL A 81 -3.91 7.70 -2.58
N GLU A 82 -3.17 6.65 -2.36
CA GLU A 82 -3.11 5.46 -3.19
C GLU A 82 -3.52 4.22 -2.40
N MET A 83 -4.39 3.42 -2.95
CA MET A 83 -4.78 2.13 -2.40
C MET A 83 -4.08 1.02 -3.19
N GLN A 84 -3.28 0.22 -2.51
CA GLN A 84 -2.50 -0.84 -3.14
C GLN A 84 -2.86 -2.20 -2.54
N ASN A 85 -3.50 -3.03 -3.37
CA ASN A 85 -3.96 -4.35 -2.93
C ASN A 85 -2.89 -5.43 -3.04
N ARG A 86 -1.89 -5.25 -3.92
CA ARG A 86 -0.89 -6.28 -4.23
C ARG A 86 0.52 -5.75 -4.08
N TRP A 87 1.37 -6.61 -3.51
CA TRP A 87 2.81 -6.40 -3.52
C TRP A 87 3.40 -6.57 -4.93
N HIS A 88 4.39 -5.76 -5.24
CA HIS A 88 5.28 -5.95 -6.37
C HIS A 88 6.70 -5.45 -6.03
N SER A 89 7.71 -6.04 -6.67
CA SER A 89 9.12 -5.83 -6.34
C SER A 89 9.59 -4.37 -6.36
N ASN A 90 8.97 -3.53 -7.19
CA ASN A 90 9.33 -2.12 -7.38
C ASN A 90 8.33 -1.16 -6.70
N PHE A 91 7.62 -1.63 -5.67
CA PHE A 91 6.58 -0.82 -5.01
C PHE A 91 7.13 0.49 -4.45
N LEU A 92 8.20 0.44 -3.66
CA LEU A 92 8.79 1.64 -3.05
C LEU A 92 9.37 2.60 -4.08
N ASP A 93 9.98 2.10 -5.15
CA ASP A 93 10.48 2.93 -6.24
C ASP A 93 9.32 3.65 -6.95
N ARG A 94 8.20 2.95 -7.16
CA ARG A 94 7.00 3.52 -7.76
C ARG A 94 6.37 4.61 -6.87
N THR A 95 6.27 4.39 -5.58
CA THR A 95 5.72 5.39 -4.65
C THR A 95 6.60 6.62 -4.57
N LEU A 96 7.93 6.44 -4.55
CA LEU A 96 8.90 7.53 -4.63
C LEU A 96 8.72 8.32 -5.93
N TYR A 97 8.66 7.63 -7.08
CA TYR A 97 8.44 8.26 -8.38
C TYR A 97 7.14 9.09 -8.41
N TYR A 98 6.05 8.58 -7.83
CA TYR A 98 4.77 9.29 -7.79
C TYR A 98 4.86 10.61 -7.05
N VAL A 99 5.46 10.63 -5.87
CA VAL A 99 5.63 11.87 -5.09
C VAL A 99 6.59 12.83 -5.76
N CYS A 100 7.72 12.33 -6.30
CA CYS A 100 8.67 13.16 -7.05
C CYS A 100 8.02 13.78 -8.29
N ARG A 101 7.20 13.04 -9.01
CA ARG A 101 6.50 13.55 -10.19
C ARG A 101 5.48 14.63 -9.82
N ALA A 102 4.73 14.43 -8.72
CA ALA A 102 3.83 15.47 -8.22
C ALA A 102 4.60 16.76 -7.85
N ILE A 103 5.74 16.63 -7.19
CA ILE A 103 6.61 17.79 -6.87
C ILE A 103 7.13 18.48 -8.16
N SER A 104 7.59 17.69 -9.14
CA SER A 104 8.06 18.22 -10.42
C SER A 104 6.99 19.06 -11.13
N ARG A 105 5.75 18.57 -11.15
CA ARG A 105 4.60 19.28 -11.73
C ARG A 105 4.37 20.66 -11.10
N LEU A 106 4.66 20.83 -9.80
CA LEU A 106 4.50 22.13 -9.14
C LEU A 106 5.44 23.19 -9.73
N ILE A 107 6.62 22.77 -10.23
CA ILE A 107 7.63 23.67 -10.83
C ILE A 107 7.40 23.83 -12.34
N GLU A 108 6.85 22.82 -12.99
CA GLU A 108 6.61 22.78 -14.45
C GLU A 108 5.39 23.60 -14.88
N ARG A 109 4.62 24.17 -13.95
CA ARG A 109 3.45 25.00 -14.27
C ARG A 109 3.84 26.22 -15.10
N PRO A 110 2.93 26.68 -15.99
CA PRO A 110 3.14 27.93 -16.71
C PRO A 110 3.38 29.10 -15.74
N ILE A 111 4.34 29.95 -16.08
CA ILE A 111 4.63 31.16 -15.32
C ILE A 111 3.74 32.26 -15.86
N THR A 112 2.97 32.94 -15.00
CA THR A 112 2.23 34.15 -15.34
C THR A 112 2.71 35.31 -14.51
N ASP A 113 2.92 36.46 -15.14
CA ASP A 113 3.24 37.73 -14.46
C ASP A 113 1.99 38.40 -13.86
N GLU A 114 0.80 37.97 -14.28
CA GLU A 114 -0.47 38.55 -13.86
C GLU A 114 -1.31 37.59 -13.02
N VAL A 115 -1.86 38.10 -11.92
CA VAL A 115 -2.83 37.40 -11.11
C VAL A 115 -4.19 37.67 -11.74
N GLU A 116 -4.67 36.81 -12.61
CA GLU A 116 -6.09 36.73 -12.82
C GLU A 116 -6.71 36.04 -11.59
N LEU A 117 -7.22 36.87 -10.68
CA LEU A 117 -8.21 36.41 -9.71
C LEU A 117 -9.36 35.77 -10.52
N PRO A 118 -9.85 34.58 -10.19
CA PRO A 118 -10.99 34.01 -10.87
C PRO A 118 -12.15 34.98 -10.66
N SER A 119 -12.47 35.73 -11.73
CA SER A 119 -13.69 36.54 -11.81
C SER A 119 -14.85 35.55 -11.74
N GLY A 120 -15.66 35.66 -10.70
CA GLY A 120 -16.81 34.82 -10.45
C GLY A 120 -17.78 34.79 -11.63
N GLY A 121 -17.63 33.83 -12.50
CA GLY A 121 -18.56 33.40 -13.52
C GLY A 121 -19.25 32.13 -13.04
N LYS A 122 -20.52 32.25 -12.70
CA LYS A 122 -21.40 31.11 -12.47
C LYS A 122 -21.52 30.30 -13.76
N ASP A 123 -21.53 29.00 -13.61
CA ASP A 123 -21.94 27.95 -14.54
C ASP A 123 -20.83 27.09 -15.13
N SER A 124 -20.43 26.12 -14.35
CA SER A 124 -20.17 24.72 -14.64
C SER A 124 -19.37 24.12 -13.49
N VAL A 125 -20.04 23.33 -12.67
CA VAL A 125 -19.41 22.58 -11.59
C VAL A 125 -18.66 21.40 -12.20
N SER A 126 -17.40 21.65 -12.58
CA SER A 126 -16.40 20.59 -12.67
C SER A 126 -15.78 20.49 -11.28
N ASP A 127 -16.02 19.40 -10.58
CA ASP A 127 -15.50 19.14 -9.22
C ASP A 127 -13.97 18.95 -9.16
N THR A 128 -13.27 19.16 -10.26
CA THR A 128 -11.81 19.11 -10.39
C THR A 128 -11.28 20.44 -10.89
N VAL A 129 -10.31 21.01 -10.18
CA VAL A 129 -9.66 22.27 -10.55
C VAL A 129 -8.31 21.97 -11.18
N SER A 130 -8.04 22.58 -12.33
CA SER A 130 -6.70 22.62 -12.93
C SER A 130 -5.77 23.44 -12.02
N GLU A 131 -4.51 23.01 -11.90
CA GLU A 131 -3.52 23.71 -11.07
C GLU A 131 -3.24 25.12 -11.57
N ALA A 132 -3.24 26.10 -10.67
CA ALA A 132 -2.99 27.50 -11.01
C ALA A 132 -1.53 27.74 -11.47
N PRO A 133 -1.29 28.69 -12.40
CA PRO A 133 0.08 29.03 -12.85
C PRO A 133 0.92 29.66 -11.74
N LEU A 134 2.25 29.50 -11.82
CA LEU A 134 3.22 30.04 -10.86
C LEU A 134 3.60 31.48 -11.18
N ARG A 135 3.84 32.30 -10.15
CA ARG A 135 4.54 33.60 -10.32
C ARG A 135 6.01 33.40 -10.52
N TYR A 136 6.66 34.26 -11.29
CA TYR A 136 8.10 34.19 -11.57
C TYR A 136 8.98 34.09 -10.29
N GLY A 137 8.64 34.85 -9.23
CA GLY A 137 9.37 34.81 -7.95
C GLY A 137 9.19 33.54 -7.12
N ASP A 138 8.17 32.73 -7.41
CA ASP A 138 7.82 31.54 -6.66
C ASP A 138 8.26 30.24 -7.36
N ARG A 139 9.01 30.32 -8.45
CA ARG A 139 9.38 29.20 -9.32
C ARG A 139 9.95 27.98 -8.58
N TYR A 140 10.69 28.18 -7.49
CA TYR A 140 11.28 27.10 -6.70
C TYR A 140 10.68 26.98 -5.30
N LYS A 141 9.59 27.71 -5.02
CA LYS A 141 8.85 27.57 -3.76
C LYS A 141 7.95 26.34 -3.86
N LEU A 142 8.33 25.29 -3.16
CA LEU A 142 7.57 24.04 -3.14
C LEU A 142 6.48 24.09 -2.07
N SER A 143 5.31 23.58 -2.41
CA SER A 143 4.31 23.15 -1.43
C SER A 143 4.65 21.75 -0.91
N THR A 144 4.17 21.44 0.29
CA THR A 144 4.34 20.08 0.83
C THR A 144 3.50 19.08 0.05
N VAL A 145 4.10 17.95 -0.30
CA VAL A 145 3.43 16.83 -0.95
C VAL A 145 3.44 15.64 0.00
N TYR A 146 2.26 15.18 0.38
CA TYR A 146 2.05 13.96 1.13
C TYR A 146 1.69 12.82 0.18
N GLY A 147 2.46 11.73 0.19
CA GLY A 147 2.08 10.46 -0.42
C GLY A 147 1.57 9.51 0.65
N ILE A 148 0.31 9.15 0.63
CA ILE A 148 -0.32 8.24 1.58
C ILE A 148 -0.66 6.94 0.86
N PHE A 149 -0.06 5.84 1.30
CA PHE A 149 -0.16 4.54 0.65
C PHE A 149 -0.84 3.52 1.57
N LEU A 150 -2.09 3.18 1.26
CA LEU A 150 -2.87 2.15 1.96
C LEU A 150 -2.53 0.78 1.36
N MET A 151 -1.88 -0.08 2.12
CA MET A 151 -1.30 -1.33 1.62
C MET A 151 -2.01 -2.54 2.22
N ASN A 152 -2.64 -3.36 1.38
CA ASN A 152 -3.22 -4.63 1.80
C ASN A 152 -2.21 -5.80 1.76
N PHE A 153 -0.94 -5.50 1.89
CA PHE A 153 0.17 -6.45 1.92
C PHE A 153 1.28 -5.96 2.86
N LYS A 154 2.23 -6.86 3.15
CA LYS A 154 3.43 -6.55 3.94
C LYS A 154 4.59 -6.23 2.99
N GLU A 155 5.26 -5.09 3.19
CA GLU A 155 6.46 -4.72 2.44
C GLU A 155 7.71 -5.09 3.26
N GLY A 156 8.46 -6.06 2.77
CA GLY A 156 9.61 -6.61 3.50
C GLY A 156 10.79 -5.65 3.71
N LYS A 157 10.84 -4.54 2.98
CA LYS A 157 11.85 -3.49 3.16
C LYS A 157 11.46 -2.43 4.18
N LEU A 158 10.19 -2.40 4.59
CA LEU A 158 9.71 -1.54 5.68
C LEU A 158 9.71 -2.30 7.01
N GLU A 159 9.75 -1.54 8.11
CA GLU A 159 9.55 -2.11 9.44
C GLU A 159 8.21 -2.88 9.53
N PRO A 160 8.16 -4.03 10.25
CA PRO A 160 6.96 -4.84 10.39
C PRO A 160 5.94 -4.21 11.36
N LYS A 161 5.45 -3.03 11.03
CA LYS A 161 4.48 -2.25 11.79
C LYS A 161 3.41 -1.65 10.89
N PHE A 162 2.28 -1.25 11.47
CA PHE A 162 1.13 -0.72 10.73
C PHE A 162 1.47 0.57 9.98
N ARG A 163 2.14 1.54 10.63
CA ARG A 163 2.44 2.85 10.04
C ARG A 163 3.95 3.10 9.99
N THR A 164 4.43 3.52 8.82
CA THR A 164 5.80 3.99 8.61
C THR A 164 5.75 5.34 7.91
N ASP A 165 6.40 6.34 8.50
CA ASP A 165 6.54 7.68 7.93
C ASP A 165 7.97 7.85 7.43
N THR A 166 8.14 8.40 6.21
CA THR A 166 9.44 8.71 5.63
C THR A 166 9.53 10.18 5.28
N VAL A 167 10.70 10.76 5.52
CA VAL A 167 11.01 12.17 5.30
C VAL A 167 12.40 12.31 4.69
N VAL A 168 12.71 13.48 4.13
CA VAL A 168 14.08 13.83 3.71
C VAL A 168 14.82 14.35 4.93
N ALA A 169 15.79 13.57 5.42
CA ALA A 169 16.50 13.83 6.67
C ALA A 169 18.01 13.73 6.52
N ASP A 170 18.73 14.41 7.41
CA ASP A 170 20.15 14.22 7.61
C ASP A 170 20.44 12.79 8.09
N ARG A 171 21.29 12.08 7.37
CA ARG A 171 21.60 10.68 7.64
C ARG A 171 22.26 10.42 8.99
N GLU A 172 23.01 11.39 9.51
CA GLU A 172 23.78 11.21 10.75
C GLU A 172 22.92 11.38 12.00
N ASN A 173 21.98 12.34 11.97
CA ASN A 173 21.23 12.72 13.18
C ASN A 173 19.71 12.59 13.05
N GLY A 174 19.21 12.22 11.84
CA GLY A 174 17.78 12.03 11.58
C GLY A 174 16.96 13.33 11.51
N ARG A 175 17.61 14.49 11.55
CA ARG A 175 16.91 15.79 11.47
C ARG A 175 16.33 16.00 10.08
N THR A 176 15.03 16.31 10.00
CA THR A 176 14.38 16.66 8.75
C THR A 176 15.03 17.92 8.15
N VAL A 177 15.54 17.82 6.92
CA VAL A 177 16.17 18.91 6.19
C VAL A 177 15.27 19.54 5.15
N ASN A 178 14.25 18.80 4.69
CA ASN A 178 13.24 19.31 3.77
C ASN A 178 11.85 18.77 4.19
N PRO A 179 10.90 19.64 4.59
CA PRO A 179 9.59 19.24 5.04
C PRO A 179 8.59 18.98 3.88
N HIS A 180 8.94 19.39 2.62
CA HIS A 180 8.01 19.36 1.50
C HIS A 180 7.82 17.98 0.87
N PHE A 181 8.57 16.98 1.32
CA PHE A 181 8.46 15.60 0.88
C PHE A 181 8.12 14.69 2.06
N ARG A 182 7.00 14.00 2.00
CA ARG A 182 6.61 13.05 3.02
C ARG A 182 5.83 11.87 2.44
N GLN A 183 6.17 10.66 2.87
CA GLN A 183 5.41 9.47 2.53
C GLN A 183 4.95 8.74 3.79
N ILE A 184 3.69 8.31 3.80
CA ILE A 184 3.06 7.57 4.89
C ILE A 184 2.58 6.24 4.34
N TYR A 185 3.14 5.15 4.85
CA TYR A 185 2.80 3.79 4.48
C TYR A 185 1.96 3.14 5.58
N LEU A 186 0.77 2.67 5.22
CA LEU A 186 -0.15 2.00 6.13
C LEU A 186 -0.30 0.53 5.72
N GLN A 187 0.39 -0.37 6.42
CA GLN A 187 0.40 -1.80 6.15
C GLN A 187 -0.74 -2.49 6.92
N PHE A 188 -1.93 -2.57 6.34
CA PHE A 188 -3.13 -3.12 6.98
C PHE A 188 -2.98 -4.53 7.59
N PRO A 189 -2.16 -5.46 7.05
CA PRO A 189 -1.92 -6.75 7.71
C PRO A 189 -1.29 -6.65 9.10
N TYR A 190 -0.62 -5.53 9.42
CA TYR A 190 -0.06 -5.29 10.76
C TYR A 190 -1.01 -4.53 11.71
N PHE A 191 -2.18 -4.11 11.25
CA PHE A 191 -3.21 -3.58 12.13
C PHE A 191 -3.99 -4.75 12.73
N THR A 192 -3.69 -5.10 13.98
CA THR A 192 -4.24 -6.31 14.64
C THR A 192 -5.27 -6.00 15.73
N LYS A 193 -5.52 -4.71 16.02
CA LYS A 193 -6.50 -4.29 17.02
C LYS A 193 -7.89 -4.83 16.69
N GLN A 194 -8.58 -5.33 17.71
CA GLN A 194 -10.01 -5.63 17.65
C GLN A 194 -10.82 -4.35 17.89
N LEU A 195 -12.12 -4.36 17.59
CA LEU A 195 -12.97 -3.17 17.71
C LEU A 195 -12.98 -2.60 19.14
N GLU A 196 -12.97 -3.49 20.14
CA GLU A 196 -12.96 -3.15 21.57
C GLU A 196 -11.64 -2.48 22.00
N GLU A 197 -10.56 -2.67 21.25
CA GLU A 197 -9.23 -2.08 21.48
C GLU A 197 -9.05 -0.76 20.73
N CYS A 198 -10.02 -0.38 19.87
CA CYS A 198 -9.99 0.85 19.09
C CYS A 198 -10.50 2.03 19.93
N GLU A 199 -9.59 2.72 20.61
CA GLU A 199 -9.94 3.84 21.50
C GLU A 199 -10.14 5.16 20.75
N THR A 200 -9.32 5.41 19.71
CA THR A 200 -9.34 6.66 18.94
C THR A 200 -10.23 6.54 17.70
N LEU A 201 -10.69 7.70 17.18
CA LEU A 201 -11.40 7.75 15.89
C LEU A 201 -10.52 7.20 14.76
N TYR A 202 -9.22 7.47 14.81
CA TYR A 202 -8.24 6.89 13.90
C TYR A 202 -8.28 5.36 13.88
N ASP A 203 -8.13 4.73 15.04
CA ASP A 203 -8.19 3.26 15.16
C ASP A 203 -9.49 2.69 14.59
N LYS A 204 -10.61 3.31 14.94
CA LYS A 204 -11.94 2.89 14.47
C LYS A 204 -12.11 3.03 12.96
N LEU A 205 -11.60 4.11 12.34
CA LEU A 205 -11.61 4.29 10.89
C LEU A 205 -10.77 3.23 10.19
N ILE A 206 -9.55 2.97 10.68
CA ILE A 206 -8.68 1.94 10.12
C ILE A 206 -9.32 0.55 10.29
N TYR A 207 -9.90 0.27 11.44
CA TYR A 207 -10.61 -0.99 11.69
C TYR A 207 -11.80 -1.15 10.73
N ALA A 208 -12.60 -0.09 10.54
CA ALA A 208 -13.74 -0.12 9.64
C ALA A 208 -13.30 -0.39 8.19
N LEU A 209 -12.28 0.33 7.69
CA LEU A 209 -11.75 0.14 6.34
C LEU A 209 -11.19 -1.29 6.14
N LYS A 210 -10.57 -1.86 7.18
CA LYS A 210 -10.01 -3.21 7.09
C LYS A 210 -11.08 -4.29 6.99
N ASN A 211 -12.19 -4.14 7.71
CA ASN A 211 -13.13 -5.25 7.96
C ASN A 211 -14.52 -5.07 7.34
N MET A 212 -14.89 -3.85 6.90
CA MET A 212 -16.26 -3.54 6.48
C MET A 212 -16.80 -4.39 5.33
N ASN A 213 -15.93 -4.88 4.46
CA ASN A 213 -16.33 -5.76 3.36
C ASN A 213 -16.90 -7.11 3.81
N GLU A 214 -16.69 -7.48 5.09
CA GLU A 214 -17.20 -8.71 5.68
C GLU A 214 -18.51 -8.49 6.48
N TRP A 215 -18.91 -7.23 6.68
CA TRP A 215 -20.05 -6.88 7.51
C TRP A 215 -21.36 -6.89 6.73
N ASN A 216 -22.42 -7.36 7.40
CA ASN A 216 -23.79 -7.22 6.92
C ASN A 216 -24.44 -5.91 7.37
N ARG A 217 -23.93 -5.31 8.45
CA ARG A 217 -24.32 -4.00 8.98
C ARG A 217 -23.16 -3.37 9.72
N MET A 218 -23.17 -2.04 9.85
CA MET A 218 -22.20 -1.33 10.66
C MET A 218 -22.29 -1.77 12.12
N PRO A 219 -21.17 -2.11 12.79
CA PRO A 219 -21.17 -2.46 14.21
C PRO A 219 -21.74 -1.33 15.09
N ASP A 220 -22.56 -1.68 16.10
CA ASP A 220 -23.20 -0.72 16.99
C ASP A 220 -22.19 0.12 17.82
N ALA A 221 -20.95 -0.33 17.95
CA ALA A 221 -19.87 0.40 18.60
C ALA A 221 -19.34 1.57 17.76
N LEU A 222 -19.58 1.59 16.44
CA LEU A 222 -19.20 2.67 15.53
C LEU A 222 -20.36 3.64 15.37
N LYS A 223 -20.55 4.53 16.39
CA LYS A 223 -21.72 5.43 16.50
C LYS A 223 -21.49 6.83 15.96
N GLU A 224 -20.25 7.23 15.76
CA GLU A 224 -19.88 8.56 15.29
C GLU A 224 -20.50 8.82 13.91
N GLN A 225 -20.83 10.08 13.64
CA GLN A 225 -21.51 10.46 12.40
C GLN A 225 -20.74 10.08 11.14
N VAL A 226 -19.43 10.06 11.22
CA VAL A 226 -18.54 9.62 10.13
C VAL A 226 -18.82 8.19 9.68
N PHE A 227 -19.15 7.28 10.59
CA PHE A 227 -19.48 5.89 10.23
C PHE A 227 -20.85 5.75 9.58
N LYS A 228 -21.83 6.57 9.95
CA LYS A 228 -23.11 6.65 9.24
C LYS A 228 -22.93 7.16 7.82
N HIS A 229 -22.01 8.11 7.64
CA HIS A 229 -21.66 8.62 6.32
C HIS A 229 -20.93 7.54 5.50
N LEU A 230 -19.93 6.86 6.09
CA LEU A 230 -19.23 5.74 5.48
C LEU A 230 -20.20 4.61 5.08
N GLU A 231 -21.12 4.24 5.97
CA GLU A 231 -22.14 3.23 5.71
C GLU A 231 -22.98 3.57 4.48
N ARG A 232 -23.46 4.81 4.37
CA ARG A 232 -24.25 5.28 3.24
C ARG A 232 -23.48 5.27 1.92
N LEU A 233 -22.21 5.71 1.94
CA LEU A 233 -21.37 5.77 0.74
C LEU A 233 -20.96 4.38 0.27
N ALA A 234 -20.63 3.51 1.22
CA ALA A 234 -20.09 2.19 0.92
C ALA A 234 -21.17 1.12 0.70
N ALA A 235 -22.45 1.41 0.95
CA ALA A 235 -23.52 0.42 0.74
C ALA A 235 -23.64 0.04 -0.73
N VAL A 236 -23.45 -1.24 -1.02
CA VAL A 236 -23.53 -1.79 -2.38
C VAL A 236 -24.91 -1.55 -3.01
N ALA A 237 -25.96 -1.52 -2.19
CA ALA A 237 -27.33 -1.23 -2.63
C ALA A 237 -27.51 0.20 -3.18
N ASN A 238 -26.65 1.15 -2.78
CA ASN A 238 -26.71 2.54 -3.19
C ASN A 238 -25.90 2.84 -4.46
N LEU A 239 -25.21 1.84 -5.02
CA LEU A 239 -24.42 2.03 -6.24
C LEU A 239 -25.31 2.25 -7.44
N SER A 240 -24.92 3.19 -8.30
CA SER A 240 -25.47 3.28 -9.66
C SER A 240 -25.23 2.00 -10.43
N GLU A 241 -26.03 1.72 -11.46
CA GLU A 241 -25.87 0.52 -12.30
C GLU A 241 -24.44 0.43 -12.87
N ALA A 242 -23.89 1.53 -13.36
CA ALA A 242 -22.53 1.58 -13.90
C ALA A 242 -21.48 1.25 -12.84
N ASN A 243 -21.58 1.84 -11.65
CA ASN A 243 -20.68 1.57 -10.53
C ASN A 243 -20.83 0.13 -10.03
N ARG A 244 -22.05 -0.42 -10.02
CA ARG A 244 -22.30 -1.80 -9.64
C ARG A 244 -21.59 -2.80 -10.56
N VAL A 245 -21.75 -2.62 -11.88
CA VAL A 245 -21.07 -3.46 -12.88
C VAL A 245 -19.54 -3.35 -12.77
N ALA A 246 -19.02 -2.14 -12.59
CA ALA A 246 -17.59 -1.92 -12.42
C ALA A 246 -17.07 -2.55 -11.13
N TYR A 247 -17.83 -2.42 -10.02
CA TYR A 247 -17.49 -3.01 -8.73
C TYR A 247 -17.50 -4.54 -8.77
N ASP A 248 -18.52 -5.16 -9.35
CA ASP A 248 -18.60 -6.62 -9.48
C ASP A 248 -17.38 -7.18 -10.22
N LYS A 249 -16.96 -6.53 -11.32
CA LYS A 249 -15.73 -6.90 -12.05
C LYS A 249 -14.46 -6.71 -11.22
N ALA A 250 -14.39 -5.68 -10.38
CA ALA A 250 -13.24 -5.42 -9.53
C ALA A 250 -13.15 -6.44 -8.39
N VAL A 251 -14.28 -6.82 -7.81
CA VAL A 251 -14.38 -7.86 -6.77
C VAL A 251 -13.95 -9.22 -7.32
N ASP A 252 -14.41 -9.60 -8.52
CA ASP A 252 -13.98 -10.84 -9.16
C ASP A 252 -12.46 -10.87 -9.35
N ARG A 253 -11.87 -9.78 -9.86
CA ARG A 253 -10.41 -9.65 -10.01
C ARG A 253 -9.69 -9.73 -8.66
N PHE A 254 -10.22 -9.09 -7.63
CA PHE A 254 -9.66 -9.12 -6.28
C PHE A 254 -9.57 -10.54 -5.74
N TYR A 255 -10.65 -11.33 -5.81
CA TYR A 255 -10.65 -12.70 -5.30
C TYR A 255 -9.81 -13.66 -6.15
N VAL A 256 -9.87 -13.56 -7.48
CA VAL A 256 -9.00 -14.35 -8.37
C VAL A 256 -7.53 -14.09 -8.04
N SER A 257 -7.16 -12.84 -7.77
CA SER A 257 -5.79 -12.51 -7.43
C SER A 257 -5.34 -13.09 -6.10
N ARG A 258 -6.21 -13.09 -5.10
CA ARG A 258 -5.89 -13.67 -3.78
C ARG A 258 -5.68 -15.17 -3.87
N ILE A 259 -6.53 -15.87 -4.61
CA ILE A 259 -6.35 -17.32 -4.86
C ILE A 259 -4.98 -17.57 -5.49
N TYR A 260 -4.60 -16.75 -6.47
CA TYR A 260 -3.30 -16.91 -7.14
C TYR A 260 -2.11 -16.65 -6.20
N GLU A 261 -2.23 -15.67 -5.31
CA GLU A 261 -1.20 -15.36 -4.29
C GLU A 261 -1.08 -16.50 -3.27
N GLU A 262 -2.20 -17.06 -2.79
CA GLU A 262 -2.22 -18.20 -1.89
C GLU A 262 -1.59 -19.44 -2.53
N ASP A 263 -1.92 -19.73 -3.79
CA ASP A 263 -1.31 -20.84 -4.55
C ASP A 263 0.19 -20.67 -4.74
N MET A 264 0.64 -19.43 -5.01
CA MET A 264 2.07 -19.14 -5.15
C MET A 264 2.81 -19.24 -3.82
N GLN A 265 2.23 -18.77 -2.73
CA GLN A 265 2.81 -18.92 -1.39
C GLN A 265 2.95 -20.40 -1.01
N ASN A 266 1.91 -21.20 -1.23
CA ASN A 266 1.94 -22.63 -0.97
C ASN A 266 3.05 -23.33 -1.78
N LYS A 267 3.21 -22.98 -3.06
CA LYS A 267 4.30 -23.53 -3.91
C LYS A 267 5.69 -23.14 -3.40
N VAL A 268 5.86 -21.91 -2.95
CA VAL A 268 7.14 -21.44 -2.37
C VAL A 268 7.43 -22.18 -1.06
N GLU A 269 6.45 -22.35 -0.18
CA GLU A 269 6.61 -23.10 1.07
C GLU A 269 6.95 -24.56 0.81
N ASP A 270 6.28 -25.20 -0.14
CA ASP A 270 6.56 -26.57 -0.54
C ASP A 270 8.00 -26.72 -1.08
N ALA A 271 8.41 -25.84 -2.00
CA ALA A 271 9.77 -25.83 -2.53
C ALA A 271 10.83 -25.58 -1.44
N MET A 272 10.56 -24.69 -0.49
CA MET A 272 11.47 -24.46 0.65
C MET A 272 11.54 -25.68 1.57
N ARG A 273 10.42 -26.37 1.80
CA ARG A 273 10.39 -27.60 2.59
C ARG A 273 11.21 -28.71 1.93
N GLU A 274 10.98 -28.94 0.63
CA GLU A 274 11.71 -29.91 -0.16
C GLU A 274 13.23 -29.61 -0.17
N GLY A 275 13.62 -28.37 -0.48
CA GLY A 275 15.03 -27.97 -0.46
C GLY A 275 15.68 -28.11 0.92
N ARG A 276 14.94 -27.84 2.02
CA ARG A 276 15.45 -28.06 3.38
C ARG A 276 15.63 -29.54 3.69
N GLU A 277 14.74 -30.42 3.22
CA GLU A 277 14.86 -31.87 3.39
C GLU A 277 16.03 -32.44 2.56
N GLU A 278 16.19 -32.00 1.32
CA GLU A 278 17.29 -32.38 0.46
C GLU A 278 18.63 -31.93 1.06
N GLY A 279 18.77 -30.65 1.41
CA GLY A 279 19.97 -30.12 2.05
C GLY A 279 20.32 -30.83 3.37
N LYS A 280 19.33 -31.27 4.14
CA LYS A 280 19.55 -32.06 5.36
C LYS A 280 20.03 -33.48 5.03
N LYS A 281 19.57 -34.09 3.94
CA LYS A 281 20.04 -35.42 3.47
C LYS A 281 21.46 -35.32 2.94
N GLU A 282 21.74 -34.30 2.11
CA GLU A 282 23.08 -34.06 1.56
C GLU A 282 24.08 -33.74 2.65
N GLY A 283 23.81 -32.82 3.56
CA GLY A 283 24.70 -32.51 4.67
C GLY A 283 24.98 -33.68 5.60
N LYS A 284 23.98 -34.58 5.83
CA LYS A 284 24.21 -35.81 6.56
C LYS A 284 25.14 -36.78 5.79
N LYS A 285 25.00 -36.84 4.47
CA LYS A 285 25.85 -37.70 3.63
C LYS A 285 27.28 -37.17 3.58
N GLU A 286 27.43 -35.84 3.38
CA GLU A 286 28.75 -35.20 3.39
C GLU A 286 29.45 -35.34 4.73
N GLY A 287 28.76 -35.11 5.86
CA GLY A 287 29.32 -35.30 7.19
C GLY A 287 29.79 -36.74 7.43
N LYS A 288 29.02 -37.76 6.99
CA LYS A 288 29.44 -39.15 7.06
C LYS A 288 30.68 -39.45 6.22
N LEU A 289 30.79 -38.84 5.05
CA LEU A 289 31.99 -39.02 4.17
C LEU A 289 33.20 -38.32 4.80
N GLU A 290 33.05 -37.15 5.35
CA GLU A 290 34.10 -36.40 6.04
C GLU A 290 34.60 -37.17 7.29
N ASP A 291 33.68 -37.67 8.11
CA ASP A 291 34.00 -38.50 9.27
C ASP A 291 34.76 -39.77 8.84
N ALA A 292 34.30 -40.45 7.78
CA ALA A 292 34.97 -41.65 7.25
C ALA A 292 36.38 -41.37 6.72
N GLN A 293 36.59 -40.25 6.02
CA GLN A 293 37.91 -39.80 5.58
C GLN A 293 38.84 -39.53 6.76
N ASN A 294 38.33 -38.88 7.80
CA ASN A 294 39.08 -38.58 9.01
C ASN A 294 39.48 -39.85 9.74
N PHE A 295 38.58 -40.82 9.91
CA PHE A 295 38.89 -42.14 10.51
C PHE A 295 39.90 -42.94 9.67
N LYS A 296 39.78 -42.94 8.35
CA LYS A 296 40.71 -43.59 7.44
C LYS A 296 42.13 -43.01 7.58
N ARG A 297 42.26 -41.69 7.69
CA ARG A 297 43.51 -40.96 7.89
C ARG A 297 44.16 -41.27 9.25
N LEU A 298 43.35 -41.54 10.26
CA LEU A 298 43.77 -41.94 11.59
C LEU A 298 44.12 -43.45 11.69
N GLY A 299 44.03 -44.22 10.59
CA GLY A 299 44.37 -45.65 10.54
C GLY A 299 43.29 -46.55 11.14
N VAL A 300 42.04 -46.09 11.28
CA VAL A 300 40.95 -46.92 11.78
C VAL A 300 40.58 -47.99 10.74
N PRO A 301 40.41 -49.28 11.15
CA PRO A 301 40.00 -50.35 10.25
C PRO A 301 38.67 -50.06 9.53
N ALA A 302 38.58 -50.46 8.25
CA ALA A 302 37.43 -50.15 7.38
C ALA A 302 36.08 -50.69 7.91
N ASP A 303 36.09 -51.82 8.59
CA ASP A 303 34.92 -52.44 9.21
C ASP A 303 34.36 -51.60 10.40
N ILE A 304 35.25 -50.94 11.14
CA ILE A 304 34.89 -50.03 12.21
C ILE A 304 34.35 -48.72 11.64
N ILE A 305 34.98 -48.19 10.57
CA ILE A 305 34.48 -46.99 9.87
C ILE A 305 33.07 -47.23 9.31
N ALA A 306 32.84 -48.39 8.69
CA ALA A 306 31.52 -48.76 8.18
C ALA A 306 30.45 -48.81 9.26
N LYS A 307 30.78 -49.38 10.44
CA LYS A 307 29.85 -49.40 11.60
C LYS A 307 29.56 -48.02 12.17
N ALA A 308 30.58 -47.17 12.21
CA ALA A 308 30.45 -45.82 12.78
C ALA A 308 29.66 -44.84 11.87
N THR A 309 29.90 -44.87 10.56
CA THR A 309 29.34 -43.91 9.59
C THR A 309 28.12 -44.46 8.84
N GLY A 310 27.97 -45.81 8.79
CA GLY A 310 26.96 -46.50 8.00
C GLY A 310 27.22 -46.46 6.50
N LEU A 311 28.44 -46.12 6.06
CA LEU A 311 28.88 -46.19 4.67
C LEU A 311 29.25 -47.65 4.30
N SER A 312 29.06 -48.01 3.05
CA SER A 312 29.47 -49.32 2.51
C SER A 312 30.99 -49.44 2.40
N ALA A 313 31.47 -50.66 2.39
CA ALA A 313 32.90 -50.93 2.19
C ALA A 313 33.44 -50.37 0.85
N GLU A 314 32.61 -50.36 -0.18
CA GLU A 314 32.93 -49.79 -1.49
C GLU A 314 33.07 -48.26 -1.45
N GLU A 315 32.21 -47.59 -0.70
CA GLU A 315 32.28 -46.15 -0.48
C GLU A 315 33.54 -45.78 0.32
N ILE A 316 33.85 -46.53 1.37
CA ILE A 316 35.05 -46.31 2.18
C ILE A 316 36.33 -46.58 1.39
N ALA A 317 36.33 -47.57 0.48
CA ALA A 317 37.49 -47.85 -0.36
C ALA A 317 37.82 -46.70 -1.34
N LYS A 318 36.80 -45.95 -1.79
CA LYS A 318 36.93 -44.80 -2.72
C LYS A 318 37.33 -43.48 -2.04
N LEU A 319 37.27 -43.40 -0.72
CA LEU A 319 37.79 -42.29 0.07
C LEU A 319 39.32 -42.35 0.21
#